data_216c3a89c0add949b8b8033d25d792f9
#
_entry.id   216c3a89c0add949b8b8033d25d792f9
#
_cell.length_a   1.000
_cell.length_b   1.000
_cell.length_c   1.000
_cell.angle_alpha   90.00
_cell.angle_beta   90.00
_cell.angle_gamma   90.00
#
_symmetry.space_group_name_H-M   'P 1'
#
loop_
_entity.id
_entity.type
_entity.pdbx_description
1 polymer ?
#
loop_
_entity_poly.entity_id
_entity_poly.type
_entity_poly.pdbx_seq_one_letter_code
_entity_poly.pdbx_strand_id
1 'polypeptide(L)'
;MVIPRGENVLLWDVKVKNTTDAVRNLSLFTYMEFSFHHIMIDNQNFQMSLYCAGSSYEDGIIEEDLFYEEKGYQYLTANFTPDGYDCVREKFLGVYGTEDHPAGLERGTLEGSTELGGNHCGSLQKNFKLQPGEEARFVIMLGEGNREEGRRIRVKYSDLKRVDAVYTDLAAYWKQKYAALQIQTPNEGMNTLINTWTLYQSEINVMFEGR
;
A
#
# COMPACT_ATOMS: atom_id res chain seq x y z
N MET A 1 -4.02 2.46 7.36
CA MET A 1 -2.70 2.14 6.80
C MET A 1 -1.68 2.13 7.92
N VAL A 2 -0.69 1.26 7.86
CA VAL A 2 0.37 1.15 8.88
C VAL A 2 1.66 0.60 8.26
N ILE A 3 2.80 1.08 8.74
CA ILE A 3 4.13 0.56 8.39
C ILE A 3 4.67 -0.17 9.62
N PRO A 4 4.91 -1.49 9.56
CA PRO A 4 5.53 -2.23 10.65
C PRO A 4 6.97 -1.76 10.87
N ARG A 5 7.39 -1.62 12.12
CA ARG A 5 8.75 -1.21 12.42
C ARG A 5 9.76 -2.26 11.96
N GLY A 6 10.80 -1.81 11.24
CA GLY A 6 11.86 -2.67 10.72
C GLY A 6 11.46 -3.47 9.48
N GLU A 7 10.38 -3.12 8.81
CA GLU A 7 9.96 -3.71 7.53
C GLU A 7 9.75 -2.61 6.48
N ASN A 8 10.15 -2.88 5.25
CA ASN A 8 9.95 -1.97 4.11
C ASN A 8 8.63 -2.29 3.42
N VAL A 9 7.51 -2.22 4.14
CA VAL A 9 6.18 -2.50 3.63
C VAL A 9 5.12 -1.59 4.24
N LEU A 10 4.24 -1.09 3.40
CA LEU A 10 3.00 -0.42 3.80
C LEU A 10 1.86 -1.44 3.79
N LEU A 11 1.16 -1.57 4.90
CA LEU A 11 -0.03 -2.40 5.02
C LEU A 11 -1.29 -1.53 4.94
N TRP A 12 -2.17 -1.83 3.99
CA TRP A 12 -3.52 -1.28 3.92
C TRP A 12 -4.49 -2.30 4.51
N ASP A 13 -4.95 -2.04 5.70
CA ASP A 13 -5.91 -2.88 6.43
C ASP A 13 -7.33 -2.38 6.15
N VAL A 14 -8.03 -3.07 5.27
CA VAL A 14 -9.34 -2.70 4.74
C VAL A 14 -10.40 -3.63 5.32
N LYS A 15 -11.42 -3.05 5.97
CA LYS A 15 -12.58 -3.77 6.48
C LYS A 15 -13.82 -3.35 5.71
N VAL A 16 -14.54 -4.32 5.20
CA VAL A 16 -15.79 -4.12 4.45
C VAL A 16 -16.91 -4.85 5.17
N LYS A 17 -17.93 -4.11 5.60
CA LYS A 17 -19.09 -4.68 6.29
C LYS A 17 -20.36 -4.46 5.48
N ASN A 18 -21.15 -5.51 5.31
CA ASN A 18 -22.47 -5.40 4.74
C ASN A 18 -23.48 -4.91 5.82
N THR A 19 -23.87 -3.65 5.73
CA THR A 19 -24.82 -3.02 6.66
C THR A 19 -26.27 -3.11 6.18
N THR A 20 -26.53 -3.80 5.05
CA THR A 20 -27.86 -3.99 4.50
C THR A 20 -28.47 -5.31 4.96
N ASP A 21 -29.76 -5.48 4.73
CA ASP A 21 -30.54 -6.69 5.00
C ASP A 21 -30.48 -7.73 3.85
N ALA A 22 -29.80 -7.41 2.76
CA ALA A 22 -29.65 -8.27 1.59
C ALA A 22 -28.19 -8.73 1.40
N VAL A 23 -28.02 -9.89 0.77
CA VAL A 23 -26.72 -10.41 0.37
C VAL A 23 -26.10 -9.48 -0.68
N ARG A 24 -24.80 -9.16 -0.53
CA ARG A 24 -24.05 -8.35 -1.47
C ARG A 24 -22.95 -9.16 -2.14
N ASN A 25 -22.91 -9.10 -3.47
CA ASN A 25 -21.76 -9.53 -4.26
C ASN A 25 -20.93 -8.28 -4.57
N LEU A 26 -19.66 -8.29 -4.19
CA LEU A 26 -18.78 -7.14 -4.22
C LEU A 26 -17.46 -7.50 -4.90
N SER A 27 -16.81 -6.49 -5.46
CA SER A 27 -15.45 -6.60 -5.97
C SER A 27 -14.59 -5.51 -5.33
N LEU A 28 -13.46 -5.90 -4.79
CA LEU A 28 -12.40 -4.99 -4.34
C LEU A 28 -11.38 -4.88 -5.46
N PHE A 29 -11.04 -3.67 -5.83
CA PHE A 29 -9.92 -3.37 -6.72
C PHE A 29 -8.90 -2.53 -5.96
N THR A 30 -7.63 -2.87 -6.10
CA THR A 30 -6.52 -2.01 -5.68
C THR A 30 -6.00 -1.24 -6.86
N TYR A 31 -5.40 -0.08 -6.62
CA TYR A 31 -4.65 0.64 -7.63
C TYR A 31 -3.52 1.43 -6.99
N MET A 32 -2.35 1.37 -7.63
CA MET A 32 -1.20 2.20 -7.28
C MET A 32 -0.25 2.30 -8.49
N GLU A 33 0.51 3.37 -8.56
CA GLU A 33 1.61 3.55 -9.50
C GLU A 33 2.94 3.45 -8.74
N PHE A 34 3.89 2.73 -9.30
CA PHE A 34 5.20 2.53 -8.69
C PHE A 34 6.11 3.73 -8.94
N SER A 35 7.00 4.02 -7.99
CA SER A 35 8.05 5.01 -8.13
C SER A 35 9.32 4.52 -7.43
N PHE A 36 10.44 4.53 -8.13
CA PHE A 36 11.72 3.99 -7.66
C PHE A 36 12.74 5.05 -7.32
N HIS A 37 12.56 6.26 -7.83
CA HIS A 37 13.56 7.29 -7.72
C HIS A 37 13.20 8.35 -6.69
N HIS A 38 14.21 9.14 -6.38
CA HIS A 38 13.97 10.38 -5.68
C HIS A 38 12.94 11.22 -6.45
N ILE A 39 11.95 11.74 -5.77
CA ILE A 39 10.81 12.48 -6.36
C ILE A 39 11.23 13.59 -7.33
N MET A 40 12.39 14.21 -7.11
CA MET A 40 12.93 15.24 -8.02
C MET A 40 13.40 14.64 -9.34
N ILE A 41 13.91 13.41 -9.33
CA ILE A 41 14.34 12.71 -10.56
C ILE A 41 13.11 12.25 -11.32
N ASP A 42 12.14 11.65 -10.68
CA ASP A 42 10.87 11.23 -11.31
C ASP A 42 10.13 12.42 -11.93
N ASN A 43 10.09 13.57 -11.27
CA ASN A 43 9.47 14.78 -11.81
C ASN A 43 10.25 15.40 -12.99
N GLN A 44 11.56 15.21 -13.05
CA GLN A 44 12.38 15.76 -14.12
C GLN A 44 12.56 14.82 -15.31
N ASN A 45 12.55 13.53 -15.05
CA ASN A 45 12.80 12.51 -16.06
C ASN A 45 11.92 11.27 -15.86
N PHE A 46 10.61 11.44 -15.93
CA PHE A 46 9.64 10.34 -15.86
C PHE A 46 9.87 9.24 -16.91
N GLN A 47 10.63 9.53 -17.97
CA GLN A 47 11.00 8.55 -18.98
C GLN A 47 11.83 7.38 -18.42
N MET A 48 12.56 7.59 -17.34
CA MET A 48 13.34 6.52 -16.72
C MET A 48 12.41 5.46 -16.11
N SER A 49 11.38 5.88 -15.37
CA SER A 49 10.38 4.95 -14.84
C SER A 49 9.56 4.27 -15.93
N LEU A 50 9.26 4.99 -17.03
CA LEU A 50 8.47 4.46 -18.14
C LEU A 50 9.21 3.45 -19.01
N TYR A 51 10.50 3.68 -19.30
CA TYR A 51 11.22 2.90 -20.32
C TYR A 51 12.25 1.94 -19.74
N CYS A 52 12.57 2.07 -18.46
CA CYS A 52 13.60 1.27 -17.81
C CYS A 52 13.04 0.38 -16.71
N ALA A 53 11.75 0.18 -16.68
CA ALA A 53 11.07 -0.72 -15.75
C ALA A 53 10.29 -1.81 -16.48
N GLY A 54 10.00 -2.89 -15.77
CA GLY A 54 9.16 -3.98 -16.24
C GLY A 54 8.24 -4.46 -15.14
N SER A 55 7.03 -4.85 -15.51
CA SER A 55 6.05 -5.40 -14.58
C SER A 55 5.77 -6.87 -14.86
N SER A 56 5.59 -7.64 -13.80
CA SER A 56 5.29 -9.06 -13.88
C SER A 56 4.35 -9.48 -12.76
N TYR A 57 3.62 -10.57 -12.99
CA TYR A 57 2.71 -11.15 -12.01
C TYR A 57 2.94 -12.64 -11.87
N GLU A 58 3.06 -13.10 -10.64
CA GLU A 58 3.14 -14.53 -10.29
C GLU A 58 2.64 -14.75 -8.86
N ASP A 59 1.87 -15.80 -8.64
CA ASP A 59 1.39 -16.23 -7.32
C ASP A 59 0.68 -15.15 -6.49
N GLY A 60 -0.05 -14.23 -7.13
CA GLY A 60 -0.75 -13.15 -6.43
C GLY A 60 0.16 -11.99 -6.02
N ILE A 61 1.34 -11.88 -6.63
CA ILE A 61 2.31 -10.83 -6.41
C ILE A 61 2.56 -10.13 -7.74
N ILE A 62 2.30 -8.84 -7.79
CA ILE A 62 2.81 -7.96 -8.84
C ILE A 62 4.19 -7.49 -8.39
N GLU A 63 5.18 -7.66 -9.25
CA GLU A 63 6.52 -7.13 -9.08
C GLU A 63 6.81 -6.17 -10.22
N GLU A 64 7.34 -5.02 -9.87
CA GLU A 64 7.97 -4.12 -10.82
C GLU A 64 9.46 -4.05 -10.53
N ASP A 65 10.26 -4.22 -11.58
CA ASP A 65 11.71 -4.13 -11.54
C ASP A 65 12.22 -2.97 -12.38
N LEU A 66 13.10 -2.18 -11.80
CA LEU A 66 13.85 -1.14 -12.47
C LEU A 66 15.22 -1.68 -12.87
N PHE A 67 15.57 -1.59 -14.16
CA PHE A 67 16.85 -2.10 -14.68
C PHE A 67 17.78 -1.00 -15.21
N TYR A 68 17.60 0.23 -14.71
CA TYR A 68 18.48 1.36 -14.99
C TYR A 68 19.36 1.66 -13.78
N GLU A 69 20.68 1.81 -14.01
CA GLU A 69 21.75 2.08 -13.02
C GLU A 69 21.81 1.06 -11.88
N GLU A 70 21.02 1.22 -10.85
CA GLU A 70 20.87 0.27 -9.75
C GLU A 70 19.54 -0.48 -9.90
N LYS A 71 19.56 -1.81 -9.73
CA LYS A 71 18.33 -2.59 -9.76
C LYS A 71 17.46 -2.27 -8.56
N GLY A 72 16.27 -1.75 -8.82
CA GLY A 72 15.24 -1.54 -7.83
C GLY A 72 14.08 -2.50 -8.03
N TYR A 73 13.45 -2.94 -6.95
CA TYR A 73 12.26 -3.79 -6.99
C TYR A 73 11.22 -3.25 -6.04
N GLN A 74 9.96 -3.23 -6.50
CA GLN A 74 8.79 -3.01 -5.65
C GLN A 74 7.77 -4.10 -5.91
N TYR A 75 6.95 -4.40 -4.93
CA TYR A 75 5.90 -5.40 -5.05
C TYR A 75 4.58 -4.92 -4.46
N LEU A 76 3.50 -5.40 -5.06
CA LEU A 76 2.15 -5.31 -4.53
C LEU A 76 1.58 -6.73 -4.37
N THR A 77 1.06 -7.03 -3.20
CA THR A 77 0.38 -8.30 -2.92
C THR A 77 -0.73 -8.11 -1.87
N ALA A 78 -1.44 -9.19 -1.54
CA ALA A 78 -2.52 -9.13 -0.57
C ALA A 78 -2.66 -10.47 0.18
N ASN A 79 -3.42 -10.45 1.29
CA ASN A 79 -3.74 -11.65 2.07
C ASN A 79 -4.79 -12.57 1.42
N PHE A 80 -5.15 -12.29 0.17
CA PHE A 80 -6.07 -13.11 -0.63
C PHE A 80 -5.41 -13.56 -1.93
N THR A 81 -5.99 -14.57 -2.57
CA THR A 81 -5.67 -14.91 -3.95
C THR A 81 -6.47 -13.99 -4.86
N PRO A 82 -5.82 -13.18 -5.71
CA PRO A 82 -6.51 -12.32 -6.66
C PRO A 82 -7.32 -13.13 -7.69
N ASP A 83 -8.48 -12.61 -8.05
CA ASP A 83 -9.32 -13.14 -9.14
C ASP A 83 -8.96 -12.48 -10.48
N GLY A 84 -8.22 -11.38 -10.46
CA GLY A 84 -7.68 -10.67 -11.62
C GLY A 84 -6.55 -9.72 -11.20
N TYR A 85 -5.76 -9.29 -12.16
CA TYR A 85 -4.71 -8.30 -11.99
C TYR A 85 -4.50 -7.47 -13.24
N ASP A 86 -3.96 -6.27 -13.10
CA ASP A 86 -3.41 -5.46 -14.19
C ASP A 86 -2.13 -4.77 -13.72
N CYS A 87 -1.11 -4.78 -14.58
CA CYS A 87 0.16 -4.09 -14.35
C CYS A 87 0.37 -2.93 -15.34
N VAL A 88 -0.54 -2.72 -16.28
CA VAL A 88 -0.49 -1.67 -17.29
C VAL A 88 -1.54 -0.62 -16.99
N ARG A 89 -1.11 0.62 -16.76
CA ARG A 89 -1.97 1.74 -16.37
C ARG A 89 -3.14 1.96 -17.32
N GLU A 90 -2.86 1.96 -18.64
CA GLU A 90 -3.88 2.18 -19.68
C GLU A 90 -4.90 1.05 -19.73
N LYS A 91 -4.56 -0.14 -19.26
CA LYS A 91 -5.50 -1.27 -19.15
C LYS A 91 -6.45 -1.09 -17.97
N PHE A 92 -5.93 -0.59 -16.86
CA PHE A 92 -6.74 -0.33 -15.68
C PHE A 92 -7.56 0.96 -15.79
N LEU A 93 -6.92 2.09 -16.06
CA LEU A 93 -7.58 3.40 -16.16
C LEU A 93 -8.28 3.62 -17.50
N GLY A 94 -7.73 3.10 -18.60
CA GLY A 94 -8.07 3.47 -19.97
C GLY A 94 -7.07 4.49 -20.54
N VAL A 95 -6.91 4.52 -21.87
CA VAL A 95 -5.91 5.37 -22.56
C VAL A 95 -6.04 6.86 -22.23
N TYR A 96 -7.28 7.34 -22.05
CA TYR A 96 -7.60 8.71 -21.63
C TYR A 96 -8.40 8.74 -20.33
N GLY A 97 -8.39 7.62 -19.59
CA GLY A 97 -9.15 7.46 -18.37
C GLY A 97 -8.48 8.15 -17.18
N THR A 98 -9.28 8.41 -16.18
CA THR A 98 -8.85 9.00 -14.90
C THR A 98 -9.18 8.06 -13.75
N GLU A 99 -8.65 8.34 -12.58
CA GLU A 99 -8.94 7.58 -11.35
C GLU A 99 -10.41 7.67 -10.92
N ASP A 100 -11.15 8.68 -11.37
CA ASP A 100 -12.58 8.82 -11.06
C ASP A 100 -13.45 7.80 -11.80
N HIS A 101 -13.01 7.36 -12.99
CA HIS A 101 -13.74 6.42 -13.85
C HIS A 101 -12.79 5.40 -14.49
N PRO A 102 -12.17 4.49 -13.69
CA PRO A 102 -11.23 3.51 -14.22
C PRO A 102 -11.94 2.49 -15.10
N ALA A 103 -11.45 2.28 -16.31
CA ALA A 103 -12.03 1.33 -17.27
C ALA A 103 -12.11 -0.12 -16.70
N GLY A 104 -11.15 -0.53 -15.88
CA GLY A 104 -11.15 -1.82 -15.20
C GLY A 104 -12.33 -2.00 -14.24
N LEU A 105 -12.69 -0.94 -13.51
CA LEU A 105 -13.87 -0.96 -12.64
C LEU A 105 -15.17 -0.99 -13.42
N GLU A 106 -15.25 -0.21 -14.50
CA GLU A 106 -16.44 -0.19 -15.37
C GLU A 106 -16.69 -1.53 -16.04
N ARG A 107 -15.63 -2.22 -16.47
CA ARG A 107 -15.71 -3.60 -16.99
C ARG A 107 -16.05 -4.63 -15.91
N GLY A 108 -15.75 -4.32 -14.65
CA GLY A 108 -15.90 -5.25 -13.51
C GLY A 108 -14.89 -6.40 -13.51
N THR A 109 -13.86 -6.33 -14.35
CA THR A 109 -12.79 -7.35 -14.45
C THR A 109 -11.48 -6.74 -14.94
N LEU A 110 -10.36 -7.33 -14.49
CA LEU A 110 -9.01 -7.02 -14.93
C LEU A 110 -8.56 -7.97 -16.04
N GLU A 111 -7.66 -7.53 -16.91
CA GLU A 111 -7.29 -8.21 -18.15
C GLU A 111 -6.07 -9.14 -18.01
N GLY A 112 -5.33 -9.07 -16.89
CA GLY A 112 -4.11 -9.85 -16.69
C GLY A 112 -2.91 -9.27 -17.42
N SER A 113 -2.83 -7.95 -17.51
CA SER A 113 -1.79 -7.27 -18.29
C SER A 113 -0.45 -7.20 -17.55
N THR A 114 0.65 -7.36 -18.32
CA THR A 114 2.03 -7.10 -17.92
C THR A 114 2.75 -6.43 -19.09
N GLU A 115 3.79 -5.64 -18.78
CA GLU A 115 4.51 -4.90 -19.81
C GLU A 115 5.99 -4.71 -19.47
N LEU A 116 6.82 -4.60 -20.50
CA LEU A 116 8.21 -4.18 -20.43
C LEU A 116 8.33 -2.78 -21.02
N GLY A 117 8.65 -1.81 -20.18
CA GLY A 117 8.51 -0.39 -20.54
C GLY A 117 7.03 0.05 -20.54
N GLY A 118 6.77 1.33 -20.54
CA GLY A 118 5.42 1.90 -20.49
C GLY A 118 4.98 2.37 -19.10
N ASN A 119 3.69 2.63 -18.93
CA ASN A 119 3.13 3.10 -17.67
C ASN A 119 2.69 1.93 -16.82
N HIS A 120 3.50 1.60 -15.81
CA HIS A 120 3.20 0.51 -14.89
C HIS A 120 2.25 0.92 -13.78
N CYS A 121 1.43 -0.03 -13.36
CA CYS A 121 0.61 0.08 -12.15
C CYS A 121 0.53 -1.27 -11.43
N GLY A 122 0.06 -1.23 -10.20
CA GLY A 122 -0.31 -2.41 -9.45
C GLY A 122 -1.81 -2.43 -9.19
N SER A 123 -2.54 -3.33 -9.85
CA SER A 123 -3.96 -3.53 -9.59
C SER A 123 -4.28 -5.00 -9.36
N LEU A 124 -4.92 -5.30 -8.23
CA LEU A 124 -5.42 -6.63 -7.87
C LEU A 124 -6.93 -6.56 -7.71
N GLN A 125 -7.63 -7.59 -8.19
CA GLN A 125 -9.07 -7.74 -8.02
C GLN A 125 -9.39 -8.88 -7.06
N LYS A 126 -10.37 -8.67 -6.17
CA LYS A 126 -10.97 -9.72 -5.34
C LYS A 126 -12.47 -9.63 -5.38
N ASN A 127 -13.11 -10.70 -5.86
CA ASN A 127 -14.56 -10.87 -5.80
C ASN A 127 -14.93 -11.61 -4.50
N PHE A 128 -15.95 -11.15 -3.82
CA PHE A 128 -16.40 -11.75 -2.57
C PHE A 128 -17.88 -11.49 -2.31
N LYS A 129 -18.46 -12.25 -1.38
CA LYS A 129 -19.86 -12.18 -1.04
C LYS A 129 -19.99 -11.96 0.46
N LEU A 130 -20.86 -11.05 0.87
CA LEU A 130 -21.18 -10.79 2.27
C LEU A 130 -22.66 -11.01 2.55
N GLN A 131 -22.96 -11.81 3.57
CA GLN A 131 -24.29 -11.91 4.15
C GLN A 131 -24.66 -10.62 4.91
N PRO A 132 -25.94 -10.36 5.22
CA PRO A 132 -26.31 -9.26 6.09
C PRO A 132 -25.54 -9.27 7.42
N GLY A 133 -24.91 -8.13 7.75
CA GLY A 133 -24.09 -7.97 8.95
C GLY A 133 -22.68 -8.56 8.90
N GLU A 134 -22.35 -9.34 7.87
CA GLU A 134 -21.02 -9.95 7.71
C GLU A 134 -19.94 -8.90 7.36
N GLU A 135 -18.72 -9.17 7.82
CA GLU A 135 -17.52 -8.35 7.57
C GLU A 135 -16.42 -9.21 6.94
N ALA A 136 -15.76 -8.66 5.92
CA ALA A 136 -14.50 -9.17 5.37
C ALA A 136 -13.35 -8.22 5.70
N ARG A 137 -12.15 -8.76 5.88
CA ARG A 137 -10.94 -7.99 6.15
C ARG A 137 -9.84 -8.37 5.16
N PHE A 138 -9.35 -7.38 4.45
CA PHE A 138 -8.32 -7.50 3.44
C PHE A 138 -7.09 -6.70 3.86
N VAL A 139 -5.91 -7.28 3.65
CA VAL A 139 -4.64 -6.60 3.90
C VAL A 139 -3.89 -6.56 2.58
N ILE A 140 -3.72 -5.35 2.04
CA ILE A 140 -2.94 -5.08 0.84
C ILE A 140 -1.54 -4.64 1.31
N MET A 141 -0.51 -5.14 0.65
CA MET A 141 0.89 -5.01 1.04
C MET A 141 1.68 -4.44 -0.13
N LEU A 142 2.11 -3.19 0.01
CA LEU A 142 3.00 -2.51 -0.92
C LEU A 142 4.37 -2.40 -0.27
N GLY A 143 5.41 -2.94 -0.90
CA GLY A 143 6.73 -2.95 -0.32
C GLY A 143 7.85 -2.79 -1.33
N GLU A 144 9.02 -2.45 -0.80
CA GLU A 144 10.29 -2.47 -1.49
C GLU A 144 10.94 -3.84 -1.35
N GLY A 145 11.42 -4.39 -2.45
CA GLY A 145 12.02 -5.71 -2.54
C GLY A 145 11.49 -6.51 -3.71
N ASN A 146 12.15 -7.61 -4.01
CA ASN A 146 11.75 -8.52 -5.09
C ASN A 146 10.56 -9.41 -4.69
N ARG A 147 10.13 -10.25 -5.62
CA ARG A 147 9.01 -11.18 -5.42
C ARG A 147 9.19 -12.13 -4.25
N GLU A 148 10.42 -12.55 -3.96
CA GLU A 148 10.70 -13.41 -2.80
C GLU A 148 10.41 -12.68 -1.49
N GLU A 149 10.81 -11.44 -1.39
CA GLU A 149 10.46 -10.57 -0.26
C GLU A 149 8.94 -10.36 -0.17
N GLY A 150 8.29 -10.08 -1.29
CA GLY A 150 6.82 -10.00 -1.36
C GLY A 150 6.13 -11.26 -0.86
N ARG A 151 6.67 -12.44 -1.21
CA ARG A 151 6.17 -13.74 -0.74
C ARG A 151 6.36 -13.91 0.78
N ARG A 152 7.52 -13.53 1.31
CA ARG A 152 7.81 -13.53 2.76
C ARG A 152 6.83 -12.66 3.54
N ILE A 153 6.62 -11.43 3.06
CA ILE A 153 5.72 -10.46 3.66
C ILE A 153 4.27 -10.94 3.59
N ARG A 154 3.84 -11.46 2.44
CA ARG A 154 2.50 -12.03 2.28
C ARG A 154 2.22 -13.15 3.28
N VAL A 155 3.12 -14.11 3.41
CA VAL A 155 2.99 -15.19 4.40
C VAL A 155 2.89 -14.64 5.81
N LYS A 156 3.72 -13.65 6.15
CA LYS A 156 3.74 -13.04 7.48
C LYS A 156 2.42 -12.34 7.82
N TYR A 157 1.91 -11.49 6.92
CA TYR A 157 0.75 -10.63 7.20
C TYR A 157 -0.58 -11.14 6.65
N SER A 158 -0.60 -12.35 6.09
CA SER A 158 -1.86 -13.10 5.90
C SER A 158 -2.47 -13.54 7.23
N ASP A 159 -1.67 -13.66 8.27
CA ASP A 159 -2.16 -13.84 9.64
C ASP A 159 -2.61 -12.47 10.22
N LEU A 160 -3.92 -12.29 10.31
CA LEU A 160 -4.51 -11.03 10.80
C LEU A 160 -4.10 -10.69 12.25
N LYS A 161 -3.74 -11.69 13.07
CA LYS A 161 -3.22 -11.44 14.42
C LYS A 161 -1.88 -10.71 14.38
N ARG A 162 -1.06 -10.97 13.37
CA ARG A 162 0.20 -10.24 13.19
C ARG A 162 -0.04 -8.80 12.78
N VAL A 163 -1.07 -8.54 11.97
CA VAL A 163 -1.48 -7.18 11.62
C VAL A 163 -1.97 -6.43 12.87
N ASP A 164 -2.78 -7.07 13.71
CA ASP A 164 -3.24 -6.48 14.97
C ASP A 164 -2.06 -6.18 15.93
N ALA A 165 -1.06 -7.08 15.97
CA ALA A 165 0.15 -6.86 16.75
C ALA A 165 0.95 -5.64 16.26
N VAL A 166 1.02 -5.37 14.94
CA VAL A 166 1.68 -4.17 14.40
C VAL A 166 1.06 -2.89 14.97
N TYR A 167 -0.27 -2.80 15.01
CA TYR A 167 -0.95 -1.64 15.60
C TYR A 167 -0.65 -1.50 17.09
N THR A 168 -0.64 -2.61 17.82
CA THR A 168 -0.35 -2.63 19.26
C THR A 168 1.09 -2.19 19.53
N ASP A 169 2.05 -2.73 18.81
CA ASP A 169 3.48 -2.42 18.94
C ASP A 169 3.76 -0.97 18.58
N LEU A 170 3.15 -0.46 17.52
CA LEU A 170 3.33 0.92 17.10
C LEU A 170 2.72 1.90 18.11
N ALA A 171 1.53 1.59 18.65
CA ALA A 171 0.91 2.39 19.69
C ALA A 171 1.77 2.41 20.98
N ALA A 172 2.34 1.27 21.37
CA ALA A 172 3.23 1.17 22.51
C ALA A 172 4.53 1.98 22.30
N TYR A 173 5.11 1.90 21.11
CA TYR A 173 6.29 2.68 20.74
C TYR A 173 6.04 4.20 20.86
N TRP A 174 4.97 4.70 20.25
CA TRP A 174 4.67 6.13 20.32
C TRP A 174 4.29 6.58 21.73
N LYS A 175 3.56 5.75 22.48
CA LYS A 175 3.27 6.03 23.88
C LYS A 175 4.55 6.19 24.72
N GLN A 176 5.54 5.32 24.50
CA GLN A 176 6.84 5.43 25.18
C GLN A 176 7.61 6.70 24.78
N LYS A 177 7.61 7.02 23.46
CA LYS A 177 8.26 8.23 22.95
C LYS A 177 7.64 9.50 23.53
N TYR A 178 6.32 9.60 23.49
CA TYR A 178 5.60 10.77 24.02
C TYR A 178 5.73 10.91 25.53
N ALA A 179 5.97 9.84 26.27
CA ALA A 179 6.17 9.91 27.71
C ALA A 179 7.47 10.62 28.14
N ALA A 180 8.40 10.86 27.21
CA ALA A 180 9.68 11.51 27.49
C ALA A 180 9.52 12.98 27.95
N LEU A 181 8.49 13.67 27.46
CA LEU A 181 8.17 15.04 27.88
C LEU A 181 6.65 15.21 27.89
N GLN A 182 6.11 15.57 29.05
CA GLN A 182 4.69 15.86 29.22
C GLN A 182 4.50 17.13 30.02
N ILE A 183 3.69 18.04 29.53
CA ILE A 183 3.29 19.25 30.23
C ILE A 183 1.77 19.27 30.40
N GLN A 184 1.32 19.96 31.43
CA GLN A 184 -0.09 20.24 31.65
C GLN A 184 -0.27 21.72 31.94
N THR A 185 -0.93 22.45 31.06
CA THR A 185 -1.20 23.87 31.20
C THR A 185 -2.71 24.11 30.99
N PRO A 186 -3.23 25.29 31.35
CA PRO A 186 -4.60 25.66 31.05
C PRO A 186 -4.91 25.78 29.54
N ASN A 187 -3.89 25.81 28.68
CA ASN A 187 -4.03 25.88 27.22
C ASN A 187 -3.87 24.50 26.60
N GLU A 188 -4.98 23.88 26.20
CA GLU A 188 -5.00 22.54 25.59
C GLU A 188 -4.23 22.47 24.26
N GLY A 189 -4.25 23.57 23.45
CA GLY A 189 -3.48 23.63 22.20
C GLY A 189 -1.97 23.56 22.47
N MET A 190 -1.48 24.21 23.50
CA MET A 190 -0.09 24.14 23.93
C MET A 190 0.26 22.75 24.45
N ASN A 191 -0.61 22.11 25.20
CA ASN A 191 -0.41 20.74 25.69
C ASN A 191 -0.30 19.76 24.49
N THR A 192 -1.21 19.85 23.53
CA THR A 192 -1.19 19.01 22.33
C THR A 192 0.08 19.24 21.49
N LEU A 193 0.46 20.50 21.29
CA LEU A 193 1.66 20.86 20.53
C LEU A 193 2.92 20.24 21.16
N ILE A 194 3.12 20.45 22.46
CA ILE A 194 4.35 20.00 23.15
C ILE A 194 4.32 18.48 23.38
N ASN A 195 3.20 17.93 23.85
CA ASN A 195 3.13 16.52 24.27
C ASN A 195 3.07 15.54 23.08
N THR A 196 2.73 16.02 21.88
CA THR A 196 2.56 15.15 20.71
C THR A 196 3.34 15.66 19.50
N TRP A 197 2.98 16.82 18.96
CA TRP A 197 3.48 17.26 17.66
C TRP A 197 4.97 17.57 17.65
N THR A 198 5.50 18.23 18.66
CA THR A 198 6.94 18.56 18.72
C THR A 198 7.79 17.29 18.81
N LEU A 199 7.37 16.32 19.63
CA LEU A 199 8.06 15.05 19.76
C LEU A 199 7.98 14.20 18.50
N TYR A 200 6.80 14.17 17.85
CA TYR A 200 6.61 13.51 16.56
C TYR A 200 7.52 14.11 15.49
N GLN A 201 7.51 15.42 15.31
CA GLN A 201 8.36 16.09 14.30
C GLN A 201 9.85 15.85 14.55
N SER A 202 10.29 15.87 15.80
CA SER A 202 11.69 15.59 16.13
C SER A 202 12.09 14.16 15.75
N GLU A 203 11.26 13.19 16.04
CA GLU A 203 11.52 11.77 15.70
C GLU A 203 11.52 11.54 14.17
N ILE A 204 10.57 12.12 13.46
CA ILE A 204 10.48 11.99 11.99
C ILE A 204 11.70 12.64 11.32
N ASN A 205 12.13 13.82 11.76
CA ASN A 205 13.32 14.47 11.20
C ASN A 205 14.57 13.61 11.38
N VAL A 206 14.75 13.00 12.56
CA VAL A 206 15.87 12.07 12.81
C VAL A 206 15.80 10.85 11.88
N MET A 207 14.61 10.28 11.67
CA MET A 207 14.43 9.14 10.78
C MET A 207 14.76 9.46 9.33
N PHE A 208 14.30 10.61 8.81
CA PHE A 208 14.52 11.01 7.42
C PHE A 208 15.93 11.51 7.14
N GLU A 209 16.61 12.14 8.12
CA GLU A 209 17.99 12.59 7.94
C GLU A 209 19.04 11.47 8.10
N GLY A 210 18.62 10.26 8.48
CA GLY A 210 19.52 9.12 8.65
C GLY A 210 20.52 9.27 9.79
N ARG A 211 20.17 10.02 10.83
CA ARG A 211 20.98 10.27 12.03
C ARG A 211 20.50 9.49 13.24
#